data_a07faceb690d095cf91a9d78bb890ebf
#
_entry.id   a07faceb690d095cf91a9d78bb890ebf
#
_cell.length_a   1.000
_cell.length_b   1.000
_cell.length_c   1.000
_cell.angle_alpha   90.00
_cell.angle_beta   90.00
_cell.angle_gamma   90.00
#
_symmetry.space_group_name_H-M   'P 1'
#
loop_
_entity.id
_entity.type
_entity.pdbx_description
1 polymer ?
#
loop_
_entity_poly.entity_id
_entity_poly.type
_entity_poly.pdbx_seq_one_letter_code
_entity_poly.pdbx_strand_id
1 'polypeptide(L)'
;YKTLCPIEATDTSANLHDKLAIQGATAIVAVLASEQTLKHYLATREVQDEALTVYAHKLSKAEAQIDWSLDAVQIDRNIRAFNPWPVAFIALDEQNNLRVWNSVLSHETTENAQVGEIIAIDKHGVHVACANHTVITLTALQWPGGKPLNAVQILQTQKLNIGQIL
;
A
#
# COMPACT_ATOMS: atom_id res chain seq x y z
N TYR A 1 10.99 -27.30 2.42
CA TYR A 1 9.77 -26.99 1.66
C TYR A 1 9.75 -25.49 1.32
N LYS A 2 9.58 -25.16 0.05
CA LYS A 2 9.46 -23.78 -0.42
C LYS A 2 8.20 -23.66 -1.29
N THR A 3 7.51 -22.54 -1.18
CA THR A 3 6.39 -22.18 -2.07
C THR A 3 6.53 -20.72 -2.47
N LEU A 4 6.04 -20.37 -3.65
CA LEU A 4 6.06 -19.02 -4.18
C LEU A 4 4.67 -18.40 -4.00
N CYS A 5 4.64 -17.15 -3.53
CA CYS A 5 3.44 -16.34 -3.45
C CYS A 5 3.67 -15.08 -4.30
N PRO A 6 3.11 -15.00 -5.52
CA PRO A 6 3.23 -13.79 -6.31
C PRO A 6 2.48 -12.63 -5.64
N ILE A 7 3.06 -11.44 -5.73
CA ILE A 7 2.42 -10.20 -5.29
C ILE A 7 1.77 -9.58 -6.52
N GLU A 8 0.44 -9.56 -6.54
CA GLU A 8 -0.34 -9.01 -7.64
C GLU A 8 -0.41 -7.47 -7.57
N ALA A 9 -0.69 -6.85 -8.71
CA ALA A 9 -0.76 -5.39 -8.82
C ALA A 9 -1.81 -4.75 -7.89
N THR A 10 -2.81 -5.51 -7.48
CA THR A 10 -3.90 -5.06 -6.59
C THR A 10 -3.77 -5.54 -5.14
N ASP A 11 -2.72 -6.30 -4.83
CA ASP A 11 -2.55 -6.82 -3.47
C ASP A 11 -2.27 -5.70 -2.48
N THR A 12 -2.99 -5.77 -1.36
CA THR A 12 -2.69 -5.02 -0.14
C THR A 12 -1.91 -5.92 0.83
N SER A 13 -1.36 -5.35 1.89
CA SER A 13 -0.72 -6.15 2.94
C SER A 13 -1.68 -7.16 3.58
N ALA A 14 -2.98 -6.82 3.69
CA ALA A 14 -3.98 -7.77 4.18
C ALA A 14 -4.14 -8.98 3.27
N ASN A 15 -4.34 -8.74 1.97
CA ASN A 15 -4.50 -9.84 1.00
C ASN A 15 -3.28 -10.75 0.97
N LEU A 16 -2.09 -10.15 0.97
CA LEU A 16 -0.84 -10.91 0.95
C LEU A 16 -0.66 -11.71 2.23
N HIS A 17 -0.98 -11.13 3.40
CA HIS A 17 -0.99 -11.83 4.68
C HIS A 17 -1.89 -13.07 4.64
N ASP A 18 -3.12 -12.94 4.14
CA ASP A 18 -4.08 -14.05 4.07
C ASP A 18 -3.60 -15.14 3.10
N LYS A 19 -3.08 -14.77 1.93
CA LYS A 19 -2.46 -15.71 0.98
C LYS A 19 -1.33 -16.50 1.65
N LEU A 20 -0.42 -15.80 2.34
CA LEU A 20 0.72 -16.42 3.02
C LEU A 20 0.28 -17.30 4.20
N ALA A 21 -0.75 -16.92 4.95
CA ALA A 21 -1.29 -17.73 6.05
C ALA A 21 -1.82 -19.07 5.54
N ILE A 22 -2.59 -19.06 4.45
CA ILE A 22 -3.12 -20.29 3.82
C ILE A 22 -1.98 -21.17 3.29
N GLN A 23 -1.02 -20.57 2.59
CA GLN A 23 0.13 -21.31 2.06
C GLN A 23 1.00 -21.89 3.19
N GLY A 24 1.23 -21.13 4.25
CA GLY A 24 2.00 -21.56 5.42
C GLY A 24 1.32 -22.74 6.14
N ALA A 25 0.00 -22.67 6.32
CA ALA A 25 -0.78 -23.77 6.90
C ALA A 25 -0.69 -25.04 6.04
N THR A 26 -0.82 -24.91 4.73
CA THR A 26 -0.69 -26.03 3.80
C THR A 26 0.72 -26.62 3.83
N ALA A 27 1.74 -25.76 3.86
CA ALA A 27 3.13 -26.18 3.89
C ALA A 27 3.48 -26.97 5.18
N ILE A 28 3.07 -26.47 6.35
CA ILE A 28 3.37 -27.15 7.61
C ILE A 28 2.66 -28.49 7.72
N VAL A 29 1.40 -28.58 7.27
CA VAL A 29 0.67 -29.86 7.21
C VAL A 29 1.38 -30.87 6.31
N ALA A 30 1.85 -30.45 5.13
CA ALA A 30 2.59 -31.31 4.22
C ALA A 30 3.91 -31.80 4.81
N VAL A 31 4.66 -30.95 5.51
CA VAL A 31 5.93 -31.31 6.16
C VAL A 31 5.72 -32.30 7.32
N LEU A 32 4.64 -32.14 8.08
CA LEU A 32 4.32 -32.96 9.25
C LEU A 32 3.41 -34.15 8.95
N ALA A 33 3.10 -34.43 7.68
CA ALA A 33 2.17 -35.50 7.28
C ALA A 33 2.59 -36.89 7.77
N SER A 34 3.89 -37.15 7.92
CA SER A 34 4.43 -38.37 8.50
C SER A 34 5.84 -38.14 9.05
N GLU A 35 6.32 -39.08 9.91
CA GLU A 35 7.71 -39.06 10.37
C GLU A 35 8.70 -39.16 9.20
N GLN A 36 8.34 -39.87 8.15
CA GLN A 36 9.19 -40.05 6.96
C GLN A 36 9.30 -38.75 6.17
N THR A 37 8.19 -38.01 5.96
CA THR A 37 8.22 -36.70 5.30
C THR A 37 9.02 -35.69 6.12
N LEU A 38 8.83 -35.63 7.42
CA LEU A 38 9.61 -34.75 8.30
C LEU A 38 11.12 -35.05 8.20
N LYS A 39 11.52 -36.33 8.29
CA LYS A 39 12.93 -36.73 8.15
C LYS A 39 13.50 -36.34 6.78
N HIS A 40 12.71 -36.50 5.71
CA HIS A 40 13.11 -36.10 4.36
C HIS A 40 13.42 -34.60 4.29
N TYR A 41 12.48 -33.73 4.75
CA TYR A 41 12.68 -32.28 4.71
C TYR A 41 13.80 -31.80 5.64
N LEU A 42 14.02 -32.44 6.78
CA LEU A 42 15.16 -32.15 7.64
C LEU A 42 16.50 -32.50 6.96
N ALA A 43 16.56 -33.62 6.24
CA ALA A 43 17.77 -34.06 5.55
C ALA A 43 18.07 -33.21 4.32
N THR A 44 17.04 -32.70 3.64
CA THR A 44 17.16 -31.90 2.41
C THR A 44 17.06 -30.39 2.66
N ARG A 45 17.14 -29.96 3.92
CA ARG A 45 17.09 -28.52 4.25
C ARG A 45 18.23 -27.74 3.61
N GLU A 46 17.90 -26.61 3.05
CA GLU A 46 18.92 -25.64 2.64
C GLU A 46 19.38 -24.81 3.84
N VAL A 47 20.67 -24.57 3.93
CA VAL A 47 21.23 -23.63 4.90
C VAL A 47 20.99 -22.22 4.38
N GLN A 48 20.46 -21.35 5.24
CA GLN A 48 20.30 -19.93 4.89
C GLN A 48 21.66 -19.30 4.70
N ASP A 49 21.84 -18.59 3.60
CA ASP A 49 23.04 -17.77 3.36
C ASP A 49 22.88 -16.46 4.14
N GLU A 50 23.68 -16.29 5.19
CA GLU A 50 23.67 -15.09 6.02
C GLU A 50 24.05 -13.82 5.26
N ALA A 51 24.88 -13.94 4.21
CA ALA A 51 25.26 -12.81 3.38
C ALA A 51 24.09 -12.24 2.57
N LEU A 52 23.02 -13.03 2.34
CA LEU A 52 21.80 -12.62 1.65
C LEU A 52 20.68 -12.23 2.62
N THR A 53 20.94 -12.22 3.93
CA THR A 53 19.91 -11.90 4.93
C THR A 53 19.54 -10.42 4.87
N VAL A 54 18.25 -10.14 4.66
CA VAL A 54 17.67 -8.80 4.70
C VAL A 54 16.73 -8.71 5.90
N TYR A 55 16.87 -7.67 6.69
CA TYR A 55 16.06 -7.48 7.90
C TYR A 55 14.83 -6.62 7.57
N ALA A 56 13.65 -7.18 7.72
CA ALA A 56 12.38 -6.44 7.61
C ALA A 56 11.96 -5.95 9.01
N HIS A 57 12.08 -4.64 9.26
CA HIS A 57 11.63 -4.03 10.51
C HIS A 57 10.11 -3.96 10.59
N LYS A 58 9.60 -3.79 11.82
CA LYS A 58 8.16 -3.53 12.01
C LYS A 58 7.80 -2.18 11.41
N LEU A 59 6.67 -2.14 10.71
CA LEU A 59 6.12 -0.90 10.17
C LEU A 59 5.82 0.08 11.32
N SER A 60 6.10 1.35 11.11
CA SER A 60 5.74 2.44 12.01
C SER A 60 4.66 3.32 11.38
N LYS A 61 3.95 4.09 12.23
CA LYS A 61 2.94 5.04 11.73
C LYS A 61 3.58 6.17 10.90
N ALA A 62 4.79 6.58 11.24
CA ALA A 62 5.48 7.66 10.53
C ALA A 62 5.80 7.30 9.08
N GLU A 63 6.12 6.03 8.80
CA GLU A 63 6.41 5.56 7.44
C GLU A 63 5.20 5.63 6.50
N ALA A 64 3.98 5.68 7.04
CA ALA A 64 2.77 5.74 6.25
C ALA A 64 2.36 7.15 5.80
N GLN A 65 3.10 8.18 6.19
CA GLN A 65 2.91 9.51 5.62
C GLN A 65 3.27 9.50 4.14
N ILE A 66 2.38 10.00 3.29
CA ILE A 66 2.63 10.06 1.85
C ILE A 66 3.74 11.05 1.58
N ASP A 67 4.77 10.61 0.87
CA ASP A 67 5.85 11.43 0.35
C ASP A 67 5.59 11.71 -1.14
N TRP A 68 5.15 12.91 -1.43
CA TRP A 68 4.83 13.35 -2.79
C TRP A 68 6.07 13.50 -3.69
N SER A 69 7.29 13.46 -3.14
CA SER A 69 8.53 13.44 -3.92
C SER A 69 8.77 12.10 -4.65
N LEU A 70 7.94 11.09 -4.36
CA LEU A 70 7.92 9.82 -5.05
C LEU A 70 7.01 9.86 -6.28
N ASP A 71 7.21 8.96 -7.24
CA ASP A 71 6.30 8.80 -8.37
C ASP A 71 4.98 8.11 -7.95
N ALA A 72 3.96 8.23 -8.81
CA ALA A 72 2.63 7.67 -8.55
C ALA A 72 2.65 6.15 -8.31
N VAL A 73 3.53 5.42 -9.00
CA VAL A 73 3.64 3.95 -8.86
C VAL A 73 4.13 3.59 -7.47
N GLN A 74 5.14 4.31 -6.97
CA GLN A 74 5.67 4.05 -5.63
C GLN A 74 4.69 4.47 -4.53
N ILE A 75 3.98 5.59 -4.71
CA ILE A 75 2.94 6.04 -3.77
C ILE A 75 1.79 5.03 -3.73
N ASP A 76 1.32 4.52 -4.88
CA ASP A 76 0.28 3.48 -4.92
C ASP A 76 0.71 2.20 -4.20
N ARG A 77 1.95 1.76 -4.42
CA ARG A 77 2.52 0.60 -3.69
C ARG A 77 2.52 0.83 -2.18
N ASN A 78 2.91 2.02 -1.73
CA ASN A 78 2.93 2.38 -0.31
C ASN A 78 1.50 2.39 0.27
N ILE A 79 0.52 2.98 -0.43
CA ILE A 79 -0.89 2.96 0.00
C ILE A 79 -1.37 1.53 0.19
N ARG A 80 -1.09 0.63 -0.75
CA ARG A 80 -1.46 -0.79 -0.65
C ARG A 80 -0.69 -1.52 0.46
N ALA A 81 0.60 -1.26 0.60
CA ALA A 81 1.44 -1.88 1.63
C ALA A 81 1.01 -1.50 3.05
N PHE A 82 0.53 -0.26 3.26
CA PHE A 82 0.05 0.19 4.55
C PHE A 82 -1.45 -0.09 4.81
N ASN A 83 -2.16 -0.74 3.90
CA ASN A 83 -3.56 -1.11 4.06
C ASN A 83 -3.68 -2.55 4.61
N PRO A 84 -4.28 -2.82 5.78
CA PRO A 84 -5.13 -1.92 6.59
C PRO A 84 -4.42 -1.19 7.73
N TRP A 85 -3.16 -1.37 7.93
CA TRP A 85 -2.42 -0.74 9.02
C TRP A 85 -0.97 -0.45 8.60
N PRO A 86 -0.45 0.75 8.94
CA PRO A 86 -1.05 1.84 9.73
C PRO A 86 -2.03 2.74 8.95
N VAL A 87 -2.30 2.51 7.70
CA VAL A 87 -3.02 3.29 6.68
C VAL A 87 -2.22 4.51 6.25
N ALA A 88 -1.96 4.63 4.96
CA ALA A 88 -1.30 5.78 4.38
C ALA A 88 -2.08 7.07 4.69
N PHE A 89 -1.38 8.17 4.92
CA PHE A 89 -2.04 9.42 5.30
C PHE A 89 -1.32 10.66 4.77
N ILE A 90 -2.08 11.74 4.69
CA ILE A 90 -1.64 13.10 4.40
C ILE A 90 -1.81 13.89 5.69
N ALA A 91 -0.77 14.58 6.15
CA ALA A 91 -0.87 15.44 7.31
C ALA A 91 -1.64 16.73 6.92
N LEU A 92 -2.80 16.95 7.53
CA LEU A 92 -3.57 18.19 7.35
C LEU A 92 -3.05 19.31 8.27
N ASP A 93 -2.68 18.93 9.48
CA ASP A 93 -2.04 19.75 10.49
C ASP A 93 -1.29 18.87 11.50
N GLU A 94 -0.76 19.43 12.60
CA GLU A 94 0.02 18.68 13.61
C GLU A 94 -0.75 17.53 14.29
N GLN A 95 -2.09 17.56 14.29
CA GLN A 95 -2.94 16.63 15.04
C GLN A 95 -3.87 15.82 14.11
N ASN A 96 -4.10 16.28 12.90
CA ASN A 96 -5.11 15.75 12.01
C ASN A 96 -4.51 15.16 10.72
N ASN A 97 -4.83 13.94 10.46
CA ASN A 97 -4.40 13.21 9.26
C ASN A 97 -5.61 12.81 8.40
N LEU A 98 -5.52 13.09 7.11
CA LEU A 98 -6.42 12.54 6.11
C LEU A 98 -5.89 11.17 5.68
N ARG A 99 -6.60 10.10 6.05
CA ARG A 99 -6.19 8.74 5.66
C ARG A 99 -6.55 8.46 4.21
N VAL A 100 -5.64 7.79 3.53
CA VAL A 100 -5.79 7.35 2.13
C VAL A 100 -5.88 5.83 2.13
N TRP A 101 -7.07 5.33 1.80
CA TRP A 101 -7.35 3.89 1.81
C TRP A 101 -7.12 3.23 0.47
N ASN A 102 -7.28 3.98 -0.62
CA ASN A 102 -7.15 3.41 -1.95
C ASN A 102 -6.76 4.47 -2.98
N SER A 103 -6.05 4.04 -4.01
CA SER A 103 -5.64 4.85 -5.15
C SER A 103 -5.71 4.05 -6.43
N VAL A 104 -5.61 4.74 -7.55
CA VAL A 104 -5.47 4.18 -8.89
C VAL A 104 -4.42 4.99 -9.63
N LEU A 105 -3.57 4.31 -10.38
CA LEU A 105 -2.60 4.98 -11.25
C LEU A 105 -3.35 5.68 -12.38
N SER A 106 -3.07 6.95 -12.60
CA SER A 106 -3.54 7.68 -13.76
C SER A 106 -2.61 7.46 -14.96
N HIS A 107 -3.16 7.49 -16.16
CA HIS A 107 -2.36 7.58 -17.39
C HIS A 107 -2.05 9.04 -17.78
N GLU A 108 -2.59 10.00 -17.03
CA GLU A 108 -2.33 11.41 -17.22
C GLU A 108 -0.93 11.76 -16.71
N THR A 109 -0.33 12.76 -17.32
CA THR A 109 0.92 13.39 -16.88
C THR A 109 0.70 14.88 -16.71
N THR A 110 1.52 15.51 -15.85
CA THR A 110 1.43 16.96 -15.63
C THR A 110 2.84 17.56 -15.66
N GLU A 111 3.05 18.59 -16.49
CA GLU A 111 4.35 19.26 -16.60
C GLU A 111 4.48 20.50 -15.71
N ASN A 112 3.35 21.10 -15.30
CA ASN A 112 3.33 22.41 -14.67
C ASN A 112 2.83 22.42 -13.21
N ALA A 113 2.37 21.28 -12.68
CA ALA A 113 1.88 21.19 -11.32
C ALA A 113 3.03 20.90 -10.34
N GLN A 114 2.91 21.41 -9.12
CA GLN A 114 3.82 21.09 -8.03
C GLN A 114 3.51 19.68 -7.50
N VAL A 115 4.52 18.99 -6.98
CA VAL A 115 4.30 17.70 -6.30
C VAL A 115 3.39 17.90 -5.08
N GLY A 116 2.38 17.02 -4.93
CA GLY A 116 1.33 17.16 -3.91
C GLY A 116 0.18 18.09 -4.32
N GLU A 117 0.23 18.74 -5.49
CA GLU A 117 -0.86 19.61 -5.94
C GLU A 117 -2.07 18.80 -6.43
N ILE A 118 -3.25 19.19 -5.97
CA ILE A 118 -4.51 18.68 -6.49
C ILE A 118 -4.79 19.33 -7.85
N ILE A 119 -4.68 18.55 -8.91
CA ILE A 119 -4.87 19.05 -10.29
C ILE A 119 -6.31 18.88 -10.79
N ALA A 120 -7.06 17.93 -10.23
CA ALA A 120 -8.48 17.74 -10.56
C ALA A 120 -9.20 17.01 -9.40
N ILE A 121 -10.51 17.21 -9.32
CA ILE A 121 -11.41 16.47 -8.42
C ILE A 121 -12.67 16.13 -9.22
N ASP A 122 -12.95 14.85 -9.39
CA ASP A 122 -14.10 14.39 -10.16
C ASP A 122 -14.74 13.12 -9.57
N LYS A 123 -15.64 12.49 -10.31
CA LYS A 123 -16.30 11.24 -9.89
C LYS A 123 -15.36 10.04 -9.75
N HIS A 124 -14.14 10.13 -10.27
CA HIS A 124 -13.13 9.08 -10.18
C HIS A 124 -12.24 9.25 -8.95
N GLY A 125 -12.10 10.47 -8.43
CA GLY A 125 -11.34 10.75 -7.21
C GLY A 125 -10.66 12.12 -7.20
N VAL A 126 -9.62 12.22 -6.38
CA VAL A 126 -8.75 13.38 -6.26
C VAL A 126 -7.47 13.07 -7.02
N HIS A 127 -7.21 13.81 -8.08
CA HIS A 127 -6.01 13.65 -8.90
C HIS A 127 -4.90 14.54 -8.36
N VAL A 128 -3.78 13.93 -8.00
CA VAL A 128 -2.66 14.61 -7.35
C VAL A 128 -1.40 14.44 -8.17
N ALA A 129 -0.70 15.52 -8.40
CA ALA A 129 0.61 15.53 -9.07
C ALA A 129 1.68 14.92 -8.16
N CYS A 130 2.47 14.01 -8.73
CA CYS A 130 3.58 13.32 -8.08
C CYS A 130 4.90 13.62 -8.81
N ALA A 131 6.01 13.13 -8.26
CA ALA A 131 7.29 13.26 -8.94
C ALA A 131 7.28 12.65 -10.34
N ASN A 132 8.26 13.03 -11.16
CA ASN A 132 8.45 12.56 -12.52
C ASN A 132 7.23 12.81 -13.43
N HIS A 133 6.49 13.91 -13.18
CA HIS A 133 5.30 14.29 -13.94
C HIS A 133 4.16 13.26 -13.91
N THR A 134 4.19 12.32 -12.96
CA THR A 134 3.16 11.30 -12.80
C THR A 134 1.98 11.83 -11.99
N VAL A 135 0.81 11.18 -12.15
CA VAL A 135 -0.43 11.53 -11.46
C VAL A 135 -1.00 10.29 -10.78
N ILE A 136 -1.42 10.45 -9.53
CA ILE A 136 -2.17 9.43 -8.78
C ILE A 136 -3.59 9.91 -8.52
N THR A 137 -4.57 8.99 -8.62
CA THR A 137 -5.97 9.28 -8.28
C THR A 137 -6.30 8.63 -6.95
N LEU A 138 -6.57 9.43 -5.93
CA LEU A 138 -7.00 8.97 -4.62
C LEU A 138 -8.51 8.70 -4.66
N THR A 139 -8.91 7.43 -4.44
CA THR A 139 -10.28 6.98 -4.65
C THR A 139 -11.06 6.73 -3.37
N ALA A 140 -10.37 6.59 -2.22
CA ALA A 140 -11.00 6.41 -0.92
C ALA A 140 -10.21 7.18 0.16
N LEU A 141 -10.87 8.15 0.79
CA LEU A 141 -10.31 9.02 1.81
C LEU A 141 -11.12 8.98 3.11
N GLN A 142 -10.45 9.22 4.23
CA GLN A 142 -11.11 9.28 5.53
C GLN A 142 -10.60 10.47 6.34
N TRP A 143 -11.47 11.41 6.61
CA TRP A 143 -11.20 12.54 7.52
C TRP A 143 -11.19 12.09 8.98
N PRO A 144 -10.50 12.83 9.87
CA PRO A 144 -10.49 12.57 11.30
C PRO A 144 -11.92 12.41 11.86
N GLY A 145 -12.13 11.35 12.66
CA GLY A 145 -13.43 11.06 13.26
C GLY A 145 -14.53 10.60 12.30
N GLY A 146 -14.26 10.56 10.99
CA GLY A 146 -15.22 10.17 9.96
C GLY A 146 -15.11 8.70 9.55
N LYS A 147 -15.94 8.30 8.57
CA LYS A 147 -15.87 7.03 7.86
C LYS A 147 -15.10 7.20 6.54
N PRO A 148 -14.53 6.12 5.98
CA PRO A 148 -13.99 6.16 4.62
C PRO A 148 -15.08 6.56 3.62
N LEU A 149 -14.74 7.50 2.74
CA LEU A 149 -15.59 8.02 1.66
C LEU A 149 -15.00 7.60 0.32
N ASN A 150 -15.86 7.18 -0.61
CA ASN A 150 -15.48 6.92 -2.00
C ASN A 150 -15.36 8.23 -2.80
N ALA A 151 -14.88 8.14 -4.06
CA ALA A 151 -14.63 9.28 -4.93
C ALA A 151 -15.84 10.24 -5.07
N VAL A 152 -17.04 9.68 -5.30
CA VAL A 152 -18.26 10.49 -5.44
C VAL A 152 -18.61 11.23 -4.15
N GLN A 153 -18.48 10.57 -3.02
CA GLN A 153 -18.71 11.18 -1.72
C GLN A 153 -17.66 12.24 -1.39
N ILE A 154 -16.38 12.00 -1.74
CA ILE A 154 -15.29 12.99 -1.59
C ILE A 154 -15.64 14.26 -2.36
N LEU A 155 -16.01 14.14 -3.63
CA LEU A 155 -16.41 15.27 -4.48
C LEU A 155 -17.55 16.08 -3.84
N GLN A 156 -18.53 15.43 -3.22
CA GLN A 156 -19.65 16.07 -2.56
C GLN A 156 -19.27 16.84 -1.27
N THR A 157 -18.15 16.49 -0.63
CA THR A 157 -17.74 17.17 0.61
C THR A 157 -17.28 18.60 0.39
N GLN A 158 -16.75 18.91 -0.79
CA GLN A 158 -16.12 20.21 -1.14
C GLN A 158 -15.02 20.64 -0.14
N LYS A 159 -14.36 19.68 0.52
CA LYS A 159 -13.32 19.95 1.53
C LYS A 159 -11.92 20.10 0.95
N LEU A 160 -11.73 19.70 -0.30
CA LEU A 160 -10.48 19.82 -1.04
C LEU A 160 -10.69 20.73 -2.24
N ASN A 161 -9.65 21.45 -2.64
CA ASN A 161 -9.71 22.39 -3.73
C ASN A 161 -8.63 22.11 -4.77
N ILE A 162 -8.93 22.32 -6.04
CA ILE A 162 -7.95 22.30 -7.13
C ILE A 162 -6.91 23.40 -6.87
N GLY A 163 -5.62 23.09 -7.05
CA GLY A 163 -4.50 23.97 -6.75
C GLY A 163 -4.04 23.89 -5.28
N GLN A 164 -4.73 23.17 -4.41
CA GLN A 164 -4.29 22.91 -3.05
C GLN A 164 -3.09 21.96 -3.06
N ILE A 165 -2.05 22.28 -2.27
CA ILE A 165 -0.91 21.38 -2.00
C ILE A 165 -1.24 20.55 -0.75
N LEU A 166 -1.02 19.23 -0.85
CA LEU A 166 -1.28 18.24 0.21
C LEU A 166 -0.02 17.91 0.99
#